data_73dfd05f4a10d1093e6b7031d594e557
#
_entry.id   73dfd05f4a10d1093e6b7031d594e557
#
_cell.length_a   1.000
_cell.length_b   1.000
_cell.length_c   1.000
_cell.angle_alpha   90.00
_cell.angle_beta   90.00
_cell.angle_gamma   90.00
#
_symmetry.space_group_name_H-M   'P 1'
#
loop_
_entity.id
_entity.type
_entity.pdbx_description
1 polymer ?
#
loop_
_entity_poly.entity_id
_entity_poly.type
_entity_poly.pdbx_seq_one_letter_code
_entity_poly.pdbx_strand_id
1 'polypeptide(L)'
;MFKKLLTLLLITTLFVVISCQSSHNPNEAKYKAAYVAVNGIMDSGNIDELDTYIAADAVDHQMDPSITTKTGLAGIKEVFTYYHRIFPDLKTTVYSMAVSGDTLFGYISSTGTASEPFMGMPAGTSQTMNAVDVVVFKDDKMVEHWGFMDMSDVMKMMQSNMAGESKIEDKGK
;
A
#
# COMPACT_ATOMS: atom_id res chain seq x y z
N MET A 1 59.60 -18.04 1.05
CA MET A 1 58.70 -17.06 1.66
C MET A 1 57.67 -16.52 0.66
N PHE A 2 58.03 -16.17 -0.57
CA PHE A 2 57.12 -15.60 -1.59
C PHE A 2 55.92 -16.50 -1.95
N LYS A 3 56.10 -17.81 -2.10
CA LYS A 3 55.00 -18.75 -2.42
C LYS A 3 53.93 -18.84 -1.32
N LYS A 4 54.32 -18.77 -0.04
CA LYS A 4 53.37 -18.79 1.09
C LYS A 4 52.61 -17.48 1.20
N LEU A 5 53.20 -16.34 0.85
CA LEU A 5 52.57 -15.03 0.85
C LEU A 5 51.54 -14.92 -0.28
N LEU A 6 51.84 -15.48 -1.46
CA LEU A 6 50.92 -15.49 -2.61
C LEU A 6 49.68 -16.38 -2.35
N THR A 7 49.87 -17.51 -1.66
CA THR A 7 48.76 -18.41 -1.29
C THR A 7 47.86 -17.77 -0.24
N LEU A 8 48.40 -17.02 0.71
CA LEU A 8 47.66 -16.31 1.73
C LEU A 8 46.85 -15.16 1.12
N LEU A 9 47.39 -14.44 0.13
CA LEU A 9 46.69 -13.37 -0.59
C LEU A 9 45.56 -13.92 -1.45
N LEU A 10 45.68 -15.10 -2.04
CA LEU A 10 44.65 -15.74 -2.86
C LEU A 10 43.46 -16.23 -1.99
N ILE A 11 43.72 -16.69 -0.77
CA ILE A 11 42.68 -17.13 0.17
C ILE A 11 41.90 -15.95 0.71
N THR A 12 42.54 -14.81 0.99
CA THR A 12 41.86 -13.61 1.47
C THR A 12 40.97 -12.96 0.39
N THR A 13 41.37 -13.00 -0.89
CA THR A 13 40.54 -12.50 -1.98
C THR A 13 39.32 -13.39 -2.24
N LEU A 14 39.39 -14.70 -2.00
CA LEU A 14 38.26 -15.62 -2.16
C LEU A 14 37.16 -15.38 -1.12
N PHE A 15 37.52 -14.99 0.12
CA PHE A 15 36.52 -14.69 1.17
C PHE A 15 35.75 -13.39 0.94
N VAL A 16 36.29 -12.41 0.23
CA VAL A 16 35.62 -11.13 -0.04
C VAL A 16 34.55 -11.25 -1.11
N VAL A 17 34.63 -12.23 -2.02
CA VAL A 17 33.64 -12.41 -3.11
C VAL A 17 32.36 -13.13 -2.63
N ILE A 18 32.41 -13.84 -1.49
CA ILE A 18 31.26 -14.58 -0.94
C ILE A 18 30.31 -13.66 -0.16
N SER A 19 30.75 -12.43 0.15
CA SER A 19 29.99 -11.48 0.98
C SER A 19 28.89 -10.71 0.24
N CYS A 20 28.75 -10.86 -1.08
CA CYS A 20 27.71 -10.20 -1.89
C CYS A 20 26.73 -11.20 -2.52
N GLN A 21 26.33 -12.25 -1.81
CA GLN A 21 25.08 -12.92 -2.19
C GLN A 21 23.92 -12.04 -1.70
N SER A 22 23.30 -11.32 -2.63
CA SER A 22 21.97 -10.79 -2.40
C SER A 22 21.12 -11.98 -1.92
N SER A 23 20.65 -11.94 -0.68
CA SER A 23 19.73 -12.94 -0.15
C SER A 23 18.45 -12.86 -0.99
N HIS A 24 18.40 -13.68 -2.04
CA HIS A 24 17.17 -13.81 -2.84
C HIS A 24 16.07 -14.34 -1.90
N ASN A 25 15.06 -13.53 -1.62
CA ASN A 25 13.90 -13.97 -0.85
C ASN A 25 13.09 -14.93 -1.72
N PRO A 26 12.95 -16.22 -1.38
CA PRO A 26 12.22 -17.18 -2.18
C PRO A 26 10.74 -16.83 -2.35
N ASN A 27 10.18 -16.01 -1.46
CA ASN A 27 8.80 -15.59 -1.46
C ASN A 27 8.56 -14.23 -2.17
N GLU A 28 9.61 -13.55 -2.65
CA GLU A 28 9.50 -12.20 -3.22
C GLU A 28 8.44 -12.11 -4.32
N ALA A 29 8.48 -13.02 -5.30
CA ALA A 29 7.53 -13.02 -6.40
C ALA A 29 6.08 -13.25 -5.93
N LYS A 30 5.90 -14.10 -4.91
CA LYS A 30 4.59 -14.42 -4.32
C LYS A 30 4.02 -13.23 -3.56
N TYR A 31 4.83 -12.57 -2.74
CA TYR A 31 4.41 -11.38 -1.99
C TYR A 31 4.03 -10.23 -2.92
N LYS A 32 4.82 -9.99 -3.97
CA LYS A 32 4.49 -9.00 -5.00
C LYS A 32 3.19 -9.32 -5.72
N ALA A 33 2.96 -10.58 -6.10
CA ALA A 33 1.73 -11.00 -6.75
C ALA A 33 0.51 -10.83 -5.83
N ALA A 34 0.61 -11.21 -4.56
CA ALA A 34 -0.45 -11.04 -3.58
C ALA A 34 -0.77 -9.55 -3.35
N TYR A 35 0.25 -8.70 -3.24
CA TYR A 35 0.07 -7.25 -3.08
C TYR A 35 -0.67 -6.63 -4.28
N VAL A 36 -0.28 -6.98 -5.51
CA VAL A 36 -0.98 -6.52 -6.72
C VAL A 36 -2.42 -7.03 -6.77
N ALA A 37 -2.66 -8.28 -6.38
CA ALA A 37 -4.01 -8.85 -6.33
C ALA A 37 -4.92 -8.11 -5.34
N VAL A 38 -4.43 -7.80 -4.12
CA VAL A 38 -5.22 -7.06 -3.11
C VAL A 38 -5.59 -5.66 -3.60
N ASN A 39 -4.66 -4.94 -4.26
CA ASN A 39 -4.98 -3.66 -4.89
C ASN A 39 -6.03 -3.81 -6.01
N GLY A 40 -5.93 -4.87 -6.83
CA GLY A 40 -6.93 -5.18 -7.85
C GLY A 40 -8.30 -5.53 -7.30
N ILE A 41 -8.38 -6.13 -6.11
CA ILE A 41 -9.63 -6.39 -5.38
C ILE A 41 -10.28 -5.09 -4.94
N MET A 42 -9.51 -4.13 -4.43
CA MET A 42 -10.01 -2.79 -4.10
C MET A 42 -10.61 -2.11 -5.34
N ASP A 43 -9.90 -2.16 -6.48
CA ASP A 43 -10.34 -1.57 -7.74
C ASP A 43 -11.60 -2.24 -8.31
N SER A 44 -11.74 -3.55 -8.18
CA SER A 44 -12.86 -4.33 -8.76
C SER A 44 -14.08 -4.43 -7.86
N GLY A 45 -13.91 -4.26 -6.56
CA GLY A 45 -14.95 -4.48 -5.56
C GLY A 45 -15.24 -5.96 -5.25
N ASN A 46 -14.40 -6.90 -5.70
CA ASN A 46 -14.54 -8.33 -5.42
C ASN A 46 -14.06 -8.69 -4.00
N ILE A 47 -14.61 -8.04 -3.00
CA ILE A 47 -14.12 -8.01 -1.62
C ILE A 47 -13.95 -9.41 -0.98
N ASP A 48 -14.75 -10.39 -1.37
CA ASP A 48 -14.64 -11.76 -0.84
C ASP A 48 -13.34 -12.46 -1.23
N GLU A 49 -12.68 -12.03 -2.31
CA GLU A 49 -11.38 -12.59 -2.71
C GLU A 49 -10.24 -12.25 -1.72
N LEU A 50 -10.43 -11.25 -0.84
CA LEU A 50 -9.46 -10.90 0.22
C LEU A 50 -9.14 -12.08 1.14
N ASP A 51 -10.06 -13.03 1.33
CA ASP A 51 -9.86 -14.24 2.12
C ASP A 51 -8.67 -15.08 1.64
N THR A 52 -8.33 -14.95 0.36
CA THR A 52 -7.18 -15.64 -0.24
C THR A 52 -5.85 -15.06 0.21
N TYR A 53 -5.78 -13.77 0.45
CA TYR A 53 -4.51 -13.04 0.62
C TYR A 53 -4.28 -12.51 2.02
N ILE A 54 -5.33 -12.26 2.80
CA ILE A 54 -5.24 -11.61 4.11
C ILE A 54 -5.58 -12.62 5.21
N ALA A 55 -4.83 -12.58 6.31
CA ALA A 55 -5.10 -13.41 7.48
C ALA A 55 -6.37 -12.94 8.21
N ALA A 56 -7.09 -13.87 8.84
CA ALA A 56 -8.33 -13.55 9.55
C ALA A 56 -8.14 -12.54 10.68
N ASP A 57 -6.98 -12.58 11.33
CA ASP A 57 -6.58 -11.72 12.45
C ASP A 57 -5.61 -10.61 12.05
N ALA A 58 -5.51 -10.29 10.75
CA ALA A 58 -4.61 -9.25 10.24
C ALA A 58 -4.85 -7.89 10.92
N VAL A 59 -3.77 -7.15 11.13
CA VAL A 59 -3.80 -5.80 11.72
C VAL A 59 -3.58 -4.77 10.62
N ASP A 60 -4.57 -3.91 10.40
CA ASP A 60 -4.41 -2.71 9.57
C ASP A 60 -4.31 -1.49 10.49
N HIS A 61 -3.15 -0.82 10.45
CA HIS A 61 -2.86 0.35 11.28
C HIS A 61 -3.55 1.64 10.79
N GLN A 62 -4.32 1.55 9.71
CA GLN A 62 -5.08 2.67 9.13
C GLN A 62 -6.60 2.49 9.24
N MET A 63 -7.04 1.55 10.06
CA MET A 63 -8.46 1.35 10.33
C MET A 63 -9.08 2.63 10.89
N ASP A 64 -10.08 3.14 10.19
CA ASP A 64 -10.85 4.31 10.63
C ASP A 64 -12.07 3.85 11.44
N PRO A 65 -12.14 4.16 12.75
CA PRO A 65 -13.26 3.77 13.60
C PRO A 65 -14.60 4.42 13.20
N SER A 66 -14.58 5.45 12.36
CA SER A 66 -15.81 6.04 11.80
C SER A 66 -16.40 5.18 10.66
N ILE A 67 -15.59 4.31 10.04
CA ILE A 67 -16.01 3.39 8.98
C ILE A 67 -16.44 2.05 9.59
N THR A 68 -15.63 1.50 10.49
CA THR A 68 -15.88 0.21 11.12
C THR A 68 -15.29 0.11 12.51
N THR A 69 -15.96 -0.62 13.40
CA THR A 69 -15.42 -1.02 14.71
C THR A 69 -14.92 -2.47 14.73
N LYS A 70 -15.06 -3.19 13.61
CA LYS A 70 -14.54 -4.56 13.47
C LYS A 70 -13.02 -4.53 13.30
N THR A 71 -12.38 -5.60 13.71
CA THR A 71 -10.94 -5.82 13.56
C THR A 71 -10.68 -6.98 12.61
N GLY A 72 -9.41 -7.18 12.24
CA GLY A 72 -9.00 -8.26 11.36
C GLY A 72 -9.57 -8.13 9.96
N LEU A 73 -9.59 -9.24 9.24
CA LEU A 73 -10.09 -9.30 7.86
C LEU A 73 -11.54 -8.78 7.73
N ALA A 74 -12.39 -9.01 8.74
CA ALA A 74 -13.77 -8.54 8.71
C ALA A 74 -13.87 -7.01 8.68
N GLY A 75 -13.01 -6.32 9.43
CA GLY A 75 -12.92 -4.86 9.40
C GLY A 75 -12.32 -4.36 8.08
N ILE A 76 -11.25 -5.01 7.60
CA ILE A 76 -10.62 -4.67 6.31
C ILE A 76 -11.63 -4.77 5.16
N LYS A 77 -12.46 -5.82 5.12
CA LYS A 77 -13.53 -5.96 4.13
C LYS A 77 -14.53 -4.79 4.17
N GLU A 78 -14.91 -4.31 5.35
CA GLU A 78 -15.80 -3.14 5.47
C GLU A 78 -15.14 -1.86 4.95
N VAL A 79 -13.85 -1.65 5.26
CA VAL A 79 -13.10 -0.50 4.74
C VAL A 79 -12.99 -0.55 3.21
N PHE A 80 -12.66 -1.71 2.62
CA PHE A 80 -12.60 -1.89 1.17
C PHE A 80 -13.96 -1.66 0.52
N THR A 81 -15.03 -2.20 1.09
CA THR A 81 -16.41 -1.97 0.62
C THR A 81 -16.76 -0.48 0.66
N TYR A 82 -16.41 0.22 1.74
CA TYR A 82 -16.64 1.64 1.90
C TYR A 82 -15.90 2.44 0.81
N TYR A 83 -14.60 2.23 0.62
CA TYR A 83 -13.83 2.98 -0.38
C TYR A 83 -14.26 2.66 -1.82
N HIS A 84 -14.58 1.40 -2.13
CA HIS A 84 -15.10 1.05 -3.45
C HIS A 84 -16.48 1.70 -3.74
N ARG A 85 -17.33 1.86 -2.72
CA ARG A 85 -18.60 2.60 -2.85
C ARG A 85 -18.36 4.09 -3.11
N ILE A 86 -17.40 4.70 -2.42
CA ILE A 86 -17.04 6.13 -2.63
C ILE A 86 -16.39 6.34 -4.00
N PHE A 87 -15.50 5.44 -4.42
CA PHE A 87 -14.75 5.53 -5.66
C PHE A 87 -14.98 4.29 -6.53
N PRO A 88 -16.16 4.18 -7.19
CA PRO A 88 -16.50 2.97 -7.95
C PRO A 88 -15.66 2.79 -9.22
N ASP A 89 -14.97 3.82 -9.66
CA ASP A 89 -14.04 3.84 -10.80
C ASP A 89 -12.57 3.82 -10.36
N LEU A 90 -12.29 3.44 -9.11
CA LEU A 90 -10.94 3.42 -8.55
C LEU A 90 -9.98 2.61 -9.44
N LYS A 91 -8.81 3.18 -9.67
CA LYS A 91 -7.70 2.54 -10.38
C LYS A 91 -6.41 2.77 -9.65
N THR A 92 -5.80 1.67 -9.23
CA THR A 92 -4.53 1.67 -8.53
C THR A 92 -3.42 1.22 -9.47
N THR A 93 -2.37 2.02 -9.54
CA THR A 93 -1.14 1.69 -10.26
C THR A 93 -0.03 1.41 -9.25
N VAL A 94 0.53 0.22 -9.29
CA VAL A 94 1.73 -0.14 -8.50
C VAL A 94 2.96 0.24 -9.30
N TYR A 95 3.69 1.27 -8.87
CA TYR A 95 4.89 1.75 -9.57
C TYR A 95 6.14 0.96 -9.24
N SER A 96 6.32 0.61 -7.98
CA SER A 96 7.50 -0.15 -7.54
C SER A 96 7.22 -0.95 -6.28
N MET A 97 7.96 -2.04 -6.12
CA MET A 97 7.89 -2.89 -4.94
C MET A 97 9.29 -3.36 -4.57
N ALA A 98 9.59 -3.37 -3.27
CA ALA A 98 10.77 -3.99 -2.70
C ALA A 98 10.35 -4.96 -1.61
N VAL A 99 11.10 -6.07 -1.46
CA VAL A 99 10.85 -7.06 -0.41
C VAL A 99 12.12 -7.24 0.41
N SER A 100 11.99 -7.17 1.73
CA SER A 100 13.07 -7.41 2.68
C SER A 100 12.58 -8.35 3.79
N GLY A 101 13.09 -9.57 3.83
CA GLY A 101 12.54 -10.60 4.71
C GLY A 101 11.07 -10.85 4.39
N ASP A 102 10.21 -10.80 5.39
CA ASP A 102 8.76 -11.00 5.24
C ASP A 102 7.99 -9.69 4.99
N THR A 103 8.70 -8.58 4.76
CA THR A 103 8.10 -7.26 4.58
C THR A 103 8.20 -6.80 3.14
N LEU A 104 7.05 -6.38 2.56
CA LEU A 104 6.96 -5.72 1.27
C LEU A 104 6.74 -4.22 1.47
N PHE A 105 7.43 -3.41 0.67
CA PHE A 105 7.22 -1.98 0.51
C PHE A 105 6.70 -1.74 -0.90
N GLY A 106 5.53 -1.12 -1.03
CA GLY A 106 4.89 -0.84 -2.31
C GLY A 106 4.65 0.66 -2.49
N TYR A 107 5.10 1.26 -3.61
CA TYR A 107 4.72 2.61 -4.00
C TYR A 107 3.58 2.55 -5.01
N ILE A 108 2.46 3.17 -4.67
CA ILE A 108 1.22 3.17 -5.45
C ILE A 108 0.71 4.58 -5.73
N SER A 109 -0.12 4.66 -6.76
CA SER A 109 -0.98 5.81 -7.04
C SER A 109 -2.38 5.30 -7.33
N SER A 110 -3.37 5.80 -6.59
CA SER A 110 -4.77 5.47 -6.76
C SER A 110 -5.53 6.69 -7.25
N THR A 111 -6.31 6.54 -8.32
CA THR A 111 -7.15 7.59 -8.89
C THR A 111 -8.60 7.12 -8.95
N GLY A 112 -9.53 7.96 -8.53
CA GLY A 112 -10.96 7.67 -8.60
C GLY A 112 -11.79 8.94 -8.52
N THR A 113 -13.08 8.82 -8.86
CA THR A 113 -14.07 9.91 -8.80
C THR A 113 -15.04 9.63 -7.66
N ALA A 114 -15.16 10.58 -6.74
CA ALA A 114 -16.06 10.45 -5.59
C ALA A 114 -17.52 10.41 -6.05
N SER A 115 -18.22 9.32 -5.76
CA SER A 115 -19.65 9.14 -6.07
C SER A 115 -20.57 9.92 -5.14
N GLU A 116 -20.09 10.26 -3.95
CA GLU A 116 -20.76 11.06 -2.92
C GLU A 116 -19.76 11.99 -2.24
N PRO A 117 -20.19 12.98 -1.44
CA PRO A 117 -19.28 13.85 -0.71
C PRO A 117 -18.32 13.04 0.20
N PHE A 118 -17.03 13.28 0.08
CA PHE A 118 -16.00 12.56 0.81
C PHE A 118 -14.92 13.52 1.33
N MET A 119 -14.65 13.52 2.63
CA MET A 119 -13.63 14.35 3.29
C MET A 119 -13.68 15.83 2.85
N GLY A 120 -14.90 16.40 2.70
CA GLY A 120 -15.15 17.77 2.25
C GLY A 120 -15.12 17.96 0.71
N MET A 121 -14.73 16.96 -0.08
CA MET A 121 -14.85 17.02 -1.53
C MET A 121 -16.29 16.78 -1.97
N PRO A 122 -16.83 17.57 -2.91
CA PRO A 122 -18.13 17.29 -3.51
C PRO A 122 -18.14 15.98 -4.31
N ALA A 123 -19.31 15.35 -4.44
CA ALA A 123 -19.51 14.28 -5.41
C ALA A 123 -19.09 14.75 -6.83
N GLY A 124 -18.55 13.83 -7.62
CA GLY A 124 -18.00 14.10 -8.96
C GLY A 124 -16.56 14.65 -8.96
N THR A 125 -15.95 14.85 -7.79
CA THR A 125 -14.55 15.26 -7.72
C THR A 125 -13.61 14.07 -8.00
N SER A 126 -12.76 14.20 -9.00
CA SER A 126 -11.69 13.22 -9.27
C SER A 126 -10.48 13.52 -8.39
N GLN A 127 -9.92 12.48 -7.76
CA GLN A 127 -8.78 12.56 -6.86
C GLN A 127 -7.72 11.54 -7.24
N THR A 128 -6.46 11.95 -7.17
CA THR A 128 -5.31 11.06 -7.22
C THR A 128 -4.54 11.15 -5.91
N MET A 129 -4.23 10.00 -5.34
CA MET A 129 -3.47 9.88 -4.08
C MET A 129 -2.29 8.94 -4.28
N ASN A 130 -1.13 9.38 -3.84
CA ASN A 130 0.08 8.57 -3.82
C ASN A 130 0.35 8.09 -2.40
N ALA A 131 0.78 6.83 -2.28
CA ALA A 131 1.08 6.23 -0.99
C ALA A 131 2.25 5.26 -1.08
N VAL A 132 2.87 5.03 0.07
CA VAL A 132 3.78 3.91 0.29
C VAL A 132 3.13 2.99 1.32
N ASP A 133 2.91 1.75 0.94
CA ASP A 133 2.41 0.72 1.83
C ASP A 133 3.57 -0.10 2.37
N VAL A 134 3.44 -0.53 3.63
CA VAL A 134 4.28 -1.52 4.28
C VAL A 134 3.40 -2.70 4.66
N VAL A 135 3.70 -3.88 4.13
CA VAL A 135 2.92 -5.10 4.35
C VAL A 135 3.80 -6.21 4.88
N VAL A 136 3.42 -6.81 5.99
CA VAL A 136 4.11 -7.97 6.56
C VAL A 136 3.34 -9.24 6.19
N PHE A 137 4.09 -10.26 5.74
CA PHE A 137 3.58 -11.58 5.38
C PHE A 137 3.96 -12.63 6.40
N LYS A 138 3.06 -13.57 6.66
CA LYS A 138 3.30 -14.78 7.42
C LYS A 138 2.43 -15.91 6.85
N ASP A 139 3.03 -17.08 6.67
CA ASP A 139 2.31 -18.25 6.13
C ASP A 139 1.52 -17.92 4.84
N ASP A 140 2.18 -17.15 3.95
CA ASP A 140 1.65 -16.68 2.66
C ASP A 140 0.47 -15.70 2.72
N LYS A 141 0.11 -15.21 3.89
CA LYS A 141 -0.93 -14.22 4.11
C LYS A 141 -0.35 -12.87 4.55
N MET A 142 -1.00 -11.79 4.16
CA MET A 142 -0.78 -10.48 4.75
C MET A 142 -1.32 -10.50 6.17
N VAL A 143 -0.45 -10.20 7.15
CA VAL A 143 -0.80 -10.18 8.57
C VAL A 143 -0.79 -8.79 9.17
N GLU A 144 -0.10 -7.84 8.53
CA GLU A 144 0.01 -6.48 9.04
C GLU A 144 0.20 -5.48 7.89
N HIS A 145 -0.43 -4.31 8.00
CA HIS A 145 -0.40 -3.27 6.98
C HIS A 145 -0.31 -1.86 7.60
N TRP A 146 0.54 -1.01 7.00
CA TRP A 146 0.60 0.44 7.15
C TRP A 146 0.58 1.09 5.78
N GLY A 147 -0.17 2.17 5.61
CA GLY A 147 -0.12 3.03 4.43
C GLY A 147 0.31 4.45 4.81
N PHE A 148 1.21 5.03 4.06
CA PHE A 148 1.72 6.38 4.25
C PHE A 148 1.39 7.22 3.02
N MET A 149 0.38 8.06 3.13
CA MET A 149 -0.05 8.95 2.05
C MET A 149 0.95 10.10 1.84
N ASP A 150 1.09 10.55 0.59
CA ASP A 150 1.84 11.77 0.30
C ASP A 150 1.13 12.98 0.94
N MET A 151 1.81 13.64 1.86
CA MET A 151 1.27 14.79 2.58
C MET A 151 0.91 15.93 1.63
N SER A 152 1.61 16.09 0.50
CA SER A 152 1.29 17.12 -0.49
C SER A 152 -0.08 16.90 -1.14
N ASP A 153 -0.47 15.63 -1.37
CA ASP A 153 -1.77 15.28 -1.94
C ASP A 153 -2.88 15.52 -0.90
N VAL A 154 -2.63 15.16 0.36
CA VAL A 154 -3.55 15.47 1.48
C VAL A 154 -3.77 16.98 1.61
N MET A 155 -2.70 17.78 1.55
CA MET A 155 -2.82 19.23 1.63
C MET A 155 -3.57 19.85 0.44
N LYS A 156 -3.37 19.36 -0.80
CA LYS A 156 -4.13 19.80 -1.98
C LYS A 156 -5.62 19.49 -1.82
N MET A 157 -5.94 18.31 -1.31
CA MET A 157 -7.32 17.93 -1.02
C MET A 157 -7.95 18.90 0.00
N MET A 158 -7.28 19.21 1.10
CA MET A 158 -7.77 20.15 2.11
C MET A 158 -7.94 21.56 1.55
N GLN A 159 -7.03 22.05 0.72
CA GLN A 159 -7.11 23.38 0.09
C GLN A 159 -8.28 23.50 -0.90
N SER A 160 -8.52 22.45 -1.69
CA SER A 160 -9.67 22.42 -2.63
C SER A 160 -11.00 22.52 -1.89
N ASN A 161 -11.12 21.93 -0.70
CA ASN A 161 -12.30 21.98 0.13
C ASN A 161 -12.57 23.41 0.66
N MET A 162 -11.53 24.08 1.18
CA MET A 162 -11.65 25.47 1.67
C MET A 162 -12.04 26.44 0.55
N ALA A 163 -11.54 26.24 -0.68
CA ALA A 163 -11.91 27.06 -1.83
C ALA A 163 -13.35 26.80 -2.32
N GLY A 164 -13.89 25.60 -2.07
CA GLY A 164 -15.29 25.24 -2.36
C GLY A 164 -16.28 25.93 -1.43
N GLU A 165 -15.99 25.97 -0.12
CA GLU A 165 -16.82 26.62 0.89
C GLU A 165 -16.94 28.13 0.67
N SER A 166 -15.83 28.81 0.34
CA SER A 166 -15.83 30.26 0.09
C SER A 166 -16.70 30.68 -1.10
N LYS A 167 -16.89 29.80 -2.11
CA LYS A 167 -17.77 30.08 -3.27
C LYS A 167 -19.27 29.87 -2.98
N ILE A 168 -19.60 29.13 -1.94
CA ILE A 168 -21.00 28.92 -1.53
C ILE A 168 -21.51 30.11 -0.73
N GLU A 169 -20.68 30.71 0.12
CA GLU A 169 -21.04 31.92 0.91
C GLU A 169 -21.27 33.16 0.03
N ASP A 170 -20.55 33.32 -1.08
CA ASP A 170 -20.67 34.48 -1.97
C ASP A 170 -21.92 34.42 -2.88
N LYS A 171 -22.57 33.27 -3.04
CA LYS A 171 -23.85 33.14 -3.79
C LYS A 171 -25.10 33.28 -2.93
N GLY A 172 -24.95 33.51 -1.65
CA GLY A 172 -26.03 33.65 -0.68
C GLY A 172 -26.34 35.09 -0.25
N LYS A 173 -25.75 36.10 -0.94
CA LYS A 173 -26.04 37.52 -0.67
C LYS A 173 -26.79 38.20 -1.82
#